data_40245735443a7e5d6b877529163e8ade
#
_entry.id   40245735443a7e5d6b877529163e8ade
#
_cell.length_a   1.000
_cell.length_b   1.000
_cell.length_c   1.000
_cell.angle_alpha   90.00
_cell.angle_beta   90.00
_cell.angle_gamma   90.00
#
_symmetry.space_group_name_H-M   'P 1'
#
loop_
_entity.id
_entity.type
_entity.pdbx_description
1 polymer ?
#
loop_
_entity_poly.entity_id
_entity_poly.type
_entity_poly.pdbx_seq_one_letter_code
_entity_poly.pdbx_strand_id
1 'polypeptide(L)'
;MAFLPYDSSVETHVHRQRLPHWRQWGTTYFVTTRLADSIPNHLADEWRRKRDEWLLAHHVTDPAILTEEDRDEYHREFTAKFHDLLDAGHGECILANPNCAEKLIQRLLAGHGTAYQLDVWCIMPNHFHALVEPAENVPLGEIIRHWKGGSSHDINQHLQRRGSLWQREPFDHIVRSEAQLEHFRRYIENNPQKAGLKTGFVVGRGSESKSTHGL
;
A
#
# COMPACT_ATOMS: atom_id res chain seq x y z
N MET A 1 12.97 -14.34 -2.56
CA MET A 1 13.14 -13.35 -1.50
C MET A 1 13.25 -14.07 -0.17
N ALA A 2 14.30 -13.81 0.61
CA ALA A 2 14.36 -14.29 1.98
C ALA A 2 13.40 -13.44 2.82
N PHE A 3 12.55 -14.08 3.61
CA PHE A 3 11.68 -13.39 4.54
C PHE A 3 12.45 -13.02 5.79
N LEU A 4 12.48 -11.73 6.13
CA LEU A 4 12.98 -11.25 7.41
C LEU A 4 11.78 -10.81 8.26
N PRO A 5 11.43 -11.60 9.31
CA PRO A 5 10.29 -11.31 10.17
C PRO A 5 10.59 -10.11 11.08
N TYR A 6 9.54 -9.50 11.60
CA TYR A 6 9.64 -8.56 12.70
C TYR A 6 10.30 -9.23 13.90
N ASP A 7 11.33 -8.59 14.45
CA ASP A 7 12.02 -9.02 15.65
C ASP A 7 11.72 -8.04 16.81
N SER A 8 11.00 -8.52 17.82
CA SER A 8 10.64 -7.70 18.98
C SER A 8 11.82 -7.28 19.84
N SER A 9 13.00 -7.90 19.68
CA SER A 9 14.24 -7.56 20.39
C SER A 9 15.01 -6.41 19.72
N VAL A 10 14.69 -6.08 18.48
CA VAL A 10 15.31 -4.99 17.71
C VAL A 10 14.52 -3.70 17.91
N GLU A 11 15.26 -2.60 18.09
CA GLU A 11 14.67 -1.28 18.28
C GLU A 11 13.69 -0.93 17.13
N THR A 12 12.47 -0.58 17.51
CA THR A 12 11.42 -0.19 16.57
C THR A 12 11.16 1.30 16.71
N HIS A 13 11.41 2.06 15.64
CA HIS A 13 11.09 3.47 15.59
C HIS A 13 9.65 3.68 15.13
N VAL A 14 8.86 4.39 15.93
CA VAL A 14 7.49 4.78 15.57
C VAL A 14 7.50 6.23 15.08
N HIS A 15 7.33 6.41 13.77
CA HIS A 15 7.13 7.74 13.20
C HIS A 15 5.63 8.05 13.15
N ARG A 16 5.19 9.12 13.82
CA ARG A 16 3.78 9.51 13.89
C ARG A 16 3.51 10.63 12.88
N GLN A 17 2.61 10.35 11.94
CA GLN A 17 1.85 11.36 11.19
C GLN A 17 0.37 11.22 11.61
N ARG A 18 -0.57 11.09 10.65
CA ARG A 18 -1.98 10.77 10.97
C ARG A 18 -2.18 9.28 11.25
N LEU A 19 -1.26 8.44 10.74
CA LEU A 19 -1.18 7.02 11.02
C LEU A 19 0.17 6.71 11.68
N PRO A 20 0.23 5.75 12.63
CA PRO A 20 1.49 5.28 13.17
C PRO A 20 2.22 4.44 12.11
N HIS A 21 3.49 4.74 11.89
CA HIS A 21 4.36 4.00 10.98
C HIS A 21 5.46 3.33 11.78
N TRP A 22 5.38 2.03 11.94
CA TRP A 22 6.39 1.22 12.60
C TRP A 22 7.57 1.00 11.67
N ARG A 23 8.78 1.18 12.18
CA ARG A 23 10.02 1.06 11.39
C ARG A 23 10.99 0.15 12.11
N GLN A 24 11.39 -0.91 11.43
CA GLN A 24 12.47 -1.80 11.82
C GLN A 24 13.31 -2.11 10.57
N TRP A 25 14.63 -2.14 10.73
CA TRP A 25 15.51 -2.49 9.62
C TRP A 25 15.42 -3.98 9.29
N GLY A 26 15.64 -4.33 8.02
CA GLY A 26 15.66 -5.72 7.58
C GLY A 26 14.31 -6.42 7.70
N THR A 27 13.20 -5.69 7.59
CA THR A 27 11.85 -6.23 7.75
C THR A 27 11.02 -5.98 6.49
N THR A 28 10.19 -6.94 6.14
CA THR A 28 9.25 -6.82 5.01
C THR A 28 8.02 -6.00 5.41
N TYR A 29 7.59 -5.13 4.51
CA TYR A 29 6.40 -4.29 4.66
C TYR A 29 5.38 -4.58 3.57
N PHE A 30 4.12 -4.65 3.95
CA PHE A 30 3.00 -4.50 3.05
C PHE A 30 2.65 -3.02 2.93
N VAL A 31 2.66 -2.48 1.71
CA VAL A 31 2.42 -1.06 1.43
C VAL A 31 1.23 -0.92 0.49
N THR A 32 0.31 -0.02 0.84
CA THR A 32 -0.77 0.44 -0.04
C THR A 32 -0.63 1.94 -0.27
N THR A 33 -0.60 2.36 -1.53
CA THR A 33 -0.61 3.77 -1.91
C THR A 33 -1.76 4.02 -2.88
N ARG A 34 -2.55 5.05 -2.63
CA ARG A 34 -3.77 5.35 -3.38
C ARG A 34 -3.72 6.72 -4.05
N LEU A 35 -4.44 6.87 -5.16
CA LEU A 35 -4.66 8.16 -5.79
C LEU A 35 -5.43 9.12 -4.84
N ALA A 36 -5.24 10.41 -5.03
CA ALA A 36 -5.84 11.42 -4.16
C ALA A 36 -7.38 11.40 -4.19
N ASP A 37 -7.95 11.01 -5.31
CA ASP A 37 -9.39 10.94 -5.58
C ASP A 37 -9.99 9.53 -5.45
N SER A 38 -9.20 8.53 -5.04
CA SER A 38 -9.59 7.10 -4.98
C SER A 38 -10.70 6.77 -3.98
N ILE A 39 -10.94 7.63 -3.01
CA ILE A 39 -12.06 7.51 -2.06
C ILE A 39 -12.71 8.88 -1.94
N PRO A 40 -14.02 9.01 -2.21
CA PRO A 40 -14.77 10.24 -2.00
C PRO A 40 -14.63 10.76 -0.56
N ASN A 41 -14.50 12.08 -0.40
CA ASN A 41 -14.23 12.68 0.91
C ASN A 41 -15.25 12.29 1.98
N HIS A 42 -16.55 12.25 1.64
CA HIS A 42 -17.61 11.89 2.59
C HIS A 42 -17.46 10.45 3.09
N LEU A 43 -17.05 9.48 2.24
CA LEU A 43 -16.80 8.09 2.65
C LEU A 43 -15.52 7.99 3.50
N ALA A 44 -14.48 8.73 3.14
CA ALA A 44 -13.25 8.77 3.93
C ALA A 44 -13.48 9.42 5.31
N ASP A 45 -14.32 10.45 5.41
CA ASP A 45 -14.68 11.11 6.67
C ASP A 45 -15.55 10.21 7.54
N GLU A 46 -16.52 9.53 6.95
CA GLU A 46 -17.38 8.57 7.66
C GLU A 46 -16.54 7.40 8.20
N TRP A 47 -15.65 6.83 7.38
CA TRP A 47 -14.75 5.76 7.80
C TRP A 47 -13.85 6.22 8.97
N ARG A 48 -13.25 7.43 8.87
CA ARG A 48 -12.41 8.00 9.94
C ARG A 48 -13.19 8.19 11.23
N ARG A 49 -14.37 8.78 11.16
CA ARG A 49 -15.23 9.00 12.33
C ARG A 49 -15.55 7.67 13.03
N LYS A 50 -16.01 6.66 12.30
CA LYS A 50 -16.32 5.34 12.87
C LYS A 50 -15.10 4.68 13.51
N ARG A 51 -13.93 4.79 12.87
CA ARG A 51 -12.66 4.28 13.41
C ARG A 51 -12.28 4.99 14.70
N ASP A 52 -12.34 6.31 14.72
CA ASP A 52 -11.93 7.10 15.88
C ASP A 52 -12.90 6.89 17.07
N GLU A 53 -14.20 6.75 16.81
CA GLU A 53 -15.20 6.36 17.81
C GLU A 53 -14.92 4.97 18.39
N TRP A 54 -14.57 4.01 17.55
CA TRP A 54 -14.23 2.66 18.00
C TRP A 54 -12.95 2.65 18.84
N LEU A 55 -11.89 3.34 18.42
CA LEU A 55 -10.64 3.46 19.18
C LEU A 55 -10.89 4.11 20.56
N LEU A 56 -11.72 5.14 20.60
CA LEU A 56 -12.09 5.80 21.86
C LEU A 56 -12.85 4.84 22.80
N ALA A 57 -13.76 4.04 22.27
CA ALA A 57 -14.49 3.03 23.04
C ALA A 57 -13.58 1.94 23.64
N HIS A 58 -12.47 1.64 22.97
CA HIS A 58 -11.43 0.70 23.43
C HIS A 58 -10.32 1.40 24.26
N HIS A 59 -10.51 2.67 24.62
CA HIS A 59 -9.56 3.46 25.42
C HIS A 59 -8.16 3.55 24.80
N VAL A 60 -8.05 3.49 23.48
CA VAL A 60 -6.79 3.63 22.75
C VAL A 60 -6.87 4.76 21.73
N THR A 61 -5.72 5.37 21.45
CA THR A 61 -5.58 6.40 20.42
C THR A 61 -4.75 5.92 19.23
N ASP A 62 -4.11 4.76 19.38
CA ASP A 62 -3.19 4.18 18.40
C ASP A 62 -3.52 2.69 18.22
N PRO A 63 -3.93 2.24 17.00
CA PRO A 63 -4.20 0.82 16.76
C PRO A 63 -3.02 -0.12 17.06
N ALA A 64 -1.82 0.42 17.13
CA ALA A 64 -0.61 -0.35 17.38
C ALA A 64 -0.54 -0.93 18.81
N ILE A 65 -1.22 -0.31 19.77
CA ILE A 65 -1.25 -0.74 21.17
C ILE A 65 -2.46 -1.62 21.51
N LEU A 66 -3.29 -1.95 20.52
CA LEU A 66 -4.41 -2.87 20.68
C LEU A 66 -3.94 -4.25 21.16
N THR A 67 -4.76 -4.89 21.96
CA THR A 67 -4.62 -6.32 22.29
C THR A 67 -4.68 -7.16 21.01
N GLU A 68 -4.32 -8.43 21.08
CA GLU A 68 -4.40 -9.32 19.90
C GLU A 68 -5.86 -9.49 19.44
N GLU A 69 -6.79 -9.66 20.37
CA GLU A 69 -8.22 -9.81 20.11
C GLU A 69 -8.82 -8.54 19.47
N ASP A 70 -8.57 -7.37 20.08
CA ASP A 70 -9.04 -6.08 19.55
C ASP A 70 -8.40 -5.74 18.20
N ARG A 71 -7.16 -6.19 17.97
CA ARG A 71 -6.46 -5.97 16.69
C ARG A 71 -7.12 -6.76 15.56
N ASP A 72 -7.55 -7.99 15.81
CA ASP A 72 -8.26 -8.80 14.81
C ASP A 72 -9.61 -8.18 14.46
N GLU A 73 -10.33 -7.66 15.48
CA GLU A 73 -11.58 -6.92 15.26
C GLU A 73 -11.32 -5.64 14.46
N TYR A 74 -10.31 -4.84 14.86
CA TYR A 74 -9.94 -3.64 14.15
C TYR A 74 -9.60 -3.90 12.66
N HIS A 75 -8.85 -4.96 12.38
CA HIS A 75 -8.52 -5.33 11.02
C HIS A 75 -9.77 -5.70 10.21
N ARG A 76 -10.69 -6.45 10.80
CA ARG A 76 -11.95 -6.84 10.17
C ARG A 76 -12.85 -5.63 9.88
N GLU A 77 -13.00 -4.75 10.88
CA GLU A 77 -13.96 -3.64 10.82
C GLU A 77 -13.43 -2.42 10.05
N PHE A 78 -12.13 -2.17 10.10
CA PHE A 78 -11.58 -0.94 9.52
C PHE A 78 -10.59 -1.18 8.39
N THR A 79 -9.61 -2.08 8.54
CA THR A 79 -8.61 -2.30 7.49
C THR A 79 -9.24 -2.95 6.26
N ALA A 80 -10.02 -4.02 6.45
CA ALA A 80 -10.70 -4.71 5.35
C ALA A 80 -11.69 -3.79 4.63
N LYS A 81 -12.54 -3.07 5.38
CA LYS A 81 -13.50 -2.12 4.80
C LYS A 81 -12.83 -0.95 4.08
N PHE A 82 -11.66 -0.51 4.54
CA PHE A 82 -10.89 0.51 3.83
C PHE A 82 -10.41 -0.01 2.46
N HIS A 83 -9.94 -1.24 2.42
CA HIS A 83 -9.56 -1.87 1.15
C HIS A 83 -10.77 -2.10 0.22
N ASP A 84 -11.93 -2.46 0.77
CA ASP A 84 -13.16 -2.58 -0.04
C ASP A 84 -13.58 -1.23 -0.64
N LEU A 85 -13.38 -0.11 0.08
CA LEU A 85 -13.59 1.24 -0.47
C LEU A 85 -12.62 1.56 -1.62
N LEU A 86 -11.37 1.10 -1.56
CA LEU A 86 -10.40 1.24 -2.65
C LEU A 86 -10.78 0.37 -3.85
N ASP A 87 -11.16 -0.87 -3.60
CA ASP A 87 -11.56 -1.85 -4.62
C ASP A 87 -12.85 -1.44 -5.35
N ALA A 88 -13.68 -0.57 -4.75
CA ALA A 88 -14.87 -0.01 -5.39
C ALA A 88 -14.59 0.89 -6.62
N GLY A 89 -13.32 1.23 -6.88
CA GLY A 89 -12.92 1.89 -8.13
C GLY A 89 -13.39 3.34 -8.26
N HIS A 90 -13.46 4.08 -7.16
CA HIS A 90 -13.78 5.51 -7.20
C HIS A 90 -12.63 6.35 -7.78
N GLY A 91 -12.99 7.54 -8.29
CA GLY A 91 -12.06 8.50 -8.88
C GLY A 91 -11.86 8.30 -10.40
N GLU A 92 -10.86 8.98 -10.95
CA GLU A 92 -10.55 8.91 -12.39
C GLU A 92 -9.92 7.58 -12.81
N CYS A 93 -9.45 6.76 -11.87
CA CYS A 93 -8.84 5.46 -12.11
C CYS A 93 -7.72 5.49 -13.16
N ILE A 94 -6.89 6.53 -13.14
CA ILE A 94 -5.90 6.80 -14.19
C ILE A 94 -4.82 5.72 -14.35
N LEU A 95 -4.61 4.88 -13.34
CA LEU A 95 -3.68 3.76 -13.43
C LEU A 95 -4.22 2.60 -14.28
N ALA A 96 -5.52 2.60 -14.64
CA ALA A 96 -6.05 1.69 -15.64
C ALA A 96 -5.50 1.99 -17.05
N ASN A 97 -4.99 3.22 -17.27
CA ASN A 97 -4.27 3.56 -18.50
C ASN A 97 -2.89 2.87 -18.52
N PRO A 98 -2.60 2.03 -19.53
CA PRO A 98 -1.34 1.29 -19.61
C PRO A 98 -0.09 2.17 -19.54
N ASN A 99 -0.11 3.34 -20.18
CA ASN A 99 1.02 4.26 -20.15
C ASN A 99 1.26 4.86 -18.75
N CYS A 100 0.19 5.07 -17.97
CA CYS A 100 0.31 5.53 -16.59
C CYS A 100 0.81 4.41 -15.67
N ALA A 101 0.27 3.19 -15.82
CA ALA A 101 0.73 2.02 -15.08
C ALA A 101 2.22 1.74 -15.34
N GLU A 102 2.65 1.78 -16.61
CA GLU A 102 4.06 1.58 -16.98
C GLU A 102 5.00 2.57 -16.30
N LYS A 103 4.63 3.86 -16.23
CA LYS A 103 5.42 4.86 -15.50
C LYS A 103 5.57 4.54 -14.02
N LEU A 104 4.52 4.02 -13.39
CA LEU A 104 4.59 3.56 -12.01
C LEU A 104 5.46 2.31 -11.87
N ILE A 105 5.33 1.33 -12.78
CA ILE A 105 6.16 0.10 -12.80
C ILE A 105 7.64 0.47 -12.85
N GLN A 106 8.04 1.36 -13.74
CA GLN A 106 9.43 1.82 -13.85
C GLN A 106 9.95 2.39 -12.53
N ARG A 107 9.11 3.12 -11.78
CA ARG A 107 9.49 3.66 -10.46
C ARG A 107 9.54 2.58 -9.38
N LEU A 108 8.62 1.60 -9.41
CA LEU A 108 8.65 0.47 -8.49
C LEU A 108 9.88 -0.42 -8.70
N LEU A 109 10.36 -0.56 -9.93
CA LEU A 109 11.50 -1.41 -10.27
C LEU A 109 12.85 -0.71 -10.15
N ALA A 110 12.91 0.63 -10.21
CA ALA A 110 14.16 1.40 -10.28
C ALA A 110 15.15 1.14 -9.14
N GLY A 111 14.67 0.82 -7.94
CA GLY A 111 15.52 0.51 -6.78
C GLY A 111 15.55 -0.97 -6.39
N HIS A 112 14.86 -1.84 -7.16
CA HIS A 112 14.84 -3.27 -6.89
C HIS A 112 16.24 -3.89 -7.04
N GLY A 113 16.64 -4.71 -6.08
CA GLY A 113 17.97 -5.33 -6.04
C GLY A 113 19.09 -4.43 -5.48
N THR A 114 18.81 -3.15 -5.22
CA THR A 114 19.79 -2.19 -4.68
C THR A 114 19.30 -1.50 -3.41
N ALA A 115 18.28 -0.66 -3.50
CA ALA A 115 17.71 0.07 -2.35
C ALA A 115 16.66 -0.76 -1.59
N TYR A 116 16.10 -1.75 -2.21
CA TYR A 116 15.10 -2.67 -1.63
C TYR A 116 14.96 -3.95 -2.46
N GLN A 117 14.37 -4.97 -1.83
CA GLN A 117 13.83 -6.13 -2.55
C GLN A 117 12.31 -5.93 -2.68
N LEU A 118 11.81 -5.99 -3.91
CA LEU A 118 10.39 -5.99 -4.21
C LEU A 118 9.94 -7.44 -4.41
N ASP A 119 8.94 -7.90 -3.64
CA ASP A 119 8.39 -9.25 -3.78
C ASP A 119 7.21 -9.22 -4.78
N VAL A 120 5.99 -9.35 -4.30
CA VAL A 120 4.79 -9.24 -5.13
C VAL A 120 4.22 -7.82 -5.06
N TRP A 121 3.69 -7.35 -6.18
CA TRP A 121 3.02 -6.06 -6.28
C TRP A 121 1.85 -6.13 -7.26
N CYS A 122 0.88 -5.26 -7.06
CA CYS A 122 -0.29 -5.12 -7.92
C CYS A 122 -0.64 -3.65 -8.10
N ILE A 123 -0.78 -3.21 -9.35
CA ILE A 123 -1.31 -1.89 -9.70
C ILE A 123 -2.77 -2.05 -10.08
N MET A 124 -3.64 -1.44 -9.30
CA MET A 124 -5.08 -1.34 -9.47
C MET A 124 -5.43 0.00 -10.14
N PRO A 125 -6.65 0.19 -10.65
CA PRO A 125 -7.02 1.42 -11.36
C PRO A 125 -6.78 2.72 -10.58
N ASN A 126 -6.88 2.71 -9.26
CA ASN A 126 -6.81 3.90 -8.40
C ASN A 126 -5.86 3.78 -7.19
N HIS A 127 -5.13 2.66 -7.08
CA HIS A 127 -4.16 2.42 -6.01
C HIS A 127 -3.15 1.34 -6.43
N PHE A 128 -2.13 1.09 -5.60
CA PHE A 128 -1.28 -0.09 -5.75
C PHE A 128 -0.93 -0.69 -4.39
N HIS A 129 -0.63 -1.98 -4.40
CA HIS A 129 -0.09 -2.74 -3.28
C HIS A 129 1.30 -3.24 -3.62
N ALA A 130 2.18 -3.33 -2.63
CA ALA A 130 3.50 -3.93 -2.78
C ALA A 130 3.97 -4.57 -1.48
N LEU A 131 4.64 -5.71 -1.57
CA LEU A 131 5.49 -6.24 -0.52
C LEU A 131 6.93 -5.84 -0.81
N VAL A 132 7.55 -5.13 0.12
CA VAL A 132 8.88 -4.56 -0.02
C VAL A 132 9.70 -4.75 1.23
N GLU A 133 10.95 -5.17 1.05
CA GLU A 133 11.97 -5.24 2.09
C GLU A 133 13.05 -4.19 1.78
N PRO A 134 13.13 -3.09 2.56
CA PRO A 134 14.17 -2.09 2.41
C PRO A 134 15.56 -2.70 2.61
N ALA A 135 16.54 -2.25 1.84
CA ALA A 135 17.94 -2.56 2.12
C ALA A 135 18.39 -1.91 3.44
N GLU A 136 19.49 -2.38 3.98
CA GLU A 136 20.07 -1.82 5.19
C GLU A 136 20.29 -0.31 5.06
N ASN A 137 19.89 0.45 6.08
CA ASN A 137 19.98 1.92 6.13
C ASN A 137 19.15 2.69 5.07
N VAL A 138 18.23 2.03 4.37
CA VAL A 138 17.30 2.70 3.45
C VAL A 138 15.91 2.82 4.11
N PRO A 139 15.46 4.03 4.49
CA PRO A 139 14.16 4.21 5.12
C PRO A 139 13.01 3.90 4.15
N LEU A 140 12.02 3.10 4.57
CA LEU A 140 10.82 2.81 3.78
C LEU A 140 10.13 4.09 3.28
N GLY A 141 10.10 5.16 4.10
CA GLY A 141 9.52 6.44 3.72
C GLY A 141 10.20 7.09 2.51
N GLU A 142 11.51 6.88 2.32
CA GLU A 142 12.24 7.36 1.14
C GLU A 142 11.90 6.55 -0.10
N ILE A 143 11.77 5.24 0.03
CA ILE A 143 11.34 4.35 -1.05
C ILE A 143 9.96 4.79 -1.55
N ILE A 144 8.98 4.91 -0.64
CA ILE A 144 7.62 5.34 -0.98
C ILE A 144 7.59 6.76 -1.58
N ARG A 145 8.39 7.68 -1.04
CA ARG A 145 8.52 9.03 -1.57
C ARG A 145 9.06 9.02 -3.00
N HIS A 146 10.05 8.17 -3.29
CA HIS A 146 10.60 8.00 -4.64
C HIS A 146 9.54 7.44 -5.60
N TRP A 147 8.81 6.39 -5.21
CA TRP A 147 7.73 5.83 -6.02
C TRP A 147 6.66 6.85 -6.34
N LYS A 148 6.15 7.55 -5.32
CA LYS A 148 5.08 8.54 -5.47
C LYS A 148 5.53 9.79 -6.22
N GLY A 149 6.69 10.34 -5.86
CA GLY A 149 7.19 11.58 -6.46
C GLY A 149 7.55 11.39 -7.93
N GLY A 150 8.30 10.33 -8.24
CA GLY A 150 8.70 10.04 -9.61
C GLY A 150 7.50 9.72 -10.51
N SER A 151 6.62 8.81 -10.08
CA SER A 151 5.43 8.46 -10.87
C SER A 151 4.47 9.64 -11.03
N SER A 152 4.30 10.48 -9.99
CA SER A 152 3.47 11.70 -10.07
C SER A 152 4.00 12.66 -11.13
N HIS A 153 5.32 12.86 -11.17
CA HIS A 153 5.95 13.71 -12.18
C HIS A 153 5.69 13.18 -13.59
N ASP A 154 6.02 11.91 -13.83
CA ASP A 154 5.96 11.29 -15.15
C ASP A 154 4.51 11.16 -15.68
N ILE A 155 3.56 10.78 -14.80
CA ILE A 155 2.15 10.66 -15.15
C ILE A 155 1.53 12.03 -15.41
N ASN A 156 1.78 13.03 -14.55
CA ASN A 156 1.26 14.39 -14.74
C ASN A 156 1.80 15.01 -16.03
N GLN A 157 3.07 14.79 -16.36
CA GLN A 157 3.66 15.23 -17.62
C GLN A 157 2.98 14.56 -18.83
N HIS A 158 2.79 13.22 -18.77
CA HIS A 158 2.14 12.45 -19.83
C HIS A 158 0.69 12.90 -20.07
N LEU A 159 -0.06 13.15 -19.00
CA LEU A 159 -1.47 13.58 -19.08
C LEU A 159 -1.62 15.09 -19.20
N GLN A 160 -0.54 15.86 -19.28
CA GLN A 160 -0.55 17.34 -19.33
C GLN A 160 -1.36 17.97 -18.20
N ARG A 161 -1.34 17.35 -17.01
CA ARG A 161 -2.07 17.79 -15.81
C ARG A 161 -1.12 18.30 -14.73
N ARG A 162 -1.68 19.00 -13.74
CA ARG A 162 -0.96 19.49 -12.55
C ARG A 162 -1.71 19.07 -11.30
N GLY A 163 -1.02 19.15 -10.16
CA GLY A 163 -1.59 18.85 -8.84
C GLY A 163 -1.12 17.51 -8.27
N SER A 164 -1.65 17.18 -7.10
CA SER A 164 -1.29 15.95 -6.40
C SER A 164 -1.91 14.75 -7.10
N LEU A 165 -1.08 13.75 -7.41
CA LEU A 165 -1.54 12.48 -7.94
C LEU A 165 -1.94 11.53 -6.81
N TRP A 166 -1.11 11.46 -5.77
CA TRP A 166 -1.22 10.51 -4.68
C TRP A 166 -1.81 11.14 -3.42
N GLN A 167 -2.56 10.37 -2.67
CA GLN A 167 -2.89 10.72 -1.29
C GLN A 167 -1.60 10.88 -0.48
N ARG A 168 -1.60 11.81 0.48
CA ARG A 168 -0.39 12.19 1.22
C ARG A 168 0.25 11.01 1.95
N GLU A 169 -0.54 10.29 2.74
CA GLU A 169 -0.07 9.18 3.57
C GLU A 169 -0.36 7.83 2.92
N PRO A 170 0.64 6.95 2.80
CA PRO A 170 0.43 5.55 2.47
C PRO A 170 -0.14 4.82 3.68
N PHE A 171 -0.72 3.65 3.45
CA PHE A 171 -0.90 2.64 4.47
C PHE A 171 0.29 1.68 4.38
N ASP A 172 0.95 1.40 5.51
CA ASP A 172 2.01 0.40 5.58
C ASP A 172 1.86 -0.46 6.84
N HIS A 173 2.21 -1.73 6.72
CA HIS A 173 2.13 -2.73 7.77
C HIS A 173 3.38 -3.59 7.78
N ILE A 174 4.00 -3.75 8.96
CA ILE A 174 5.11 -4.69 9.16
C ILE A 174 4.60 -6.12 9.09
N VAL A 175 5.24 -6.93 8.26
CA VAL A 175 4.95 -8.36 8.17
C VAL A 175 5.62 -9.08 9.33
N ARG A 176 4.84 -9.75 10.18
CA ARG A 176 5.30 -10.31 11.46
C ARG A 176 5.51 -11.82 11.45
N SER A 177 5.05 -12.53 10.44
CA SER A 177 5.20 -13.96 10.31
C SER A 177 5.20 -14.42 8.87
N GLU A 178 5.70 -15.61 8.61
CA GLU A 178 5.65 -16.22 7.29
C GLU A 178 4.21 -16.46 6.83
N ALA A 179 3.33 -16.85 7.75
CA ALA A 179 1.89 -17.00 7.45
C ALA A 179 1.26 -15.67 7.01
N GLN A 180 1.64 -14.56 7.64
CA GLN A 180 1.18 -13.23 7.25
C GLN A 180 1.78 -12.79 5.91
N LEU A 181 3.06 -13.12 5.63
CA LEU A 181 3.69 -12.87 4.34
C LEU A 181 2.92 -13.56 3.21
N GLU A 182 2.63 -14.86 3.38
CA GLU A 182 1.87 -15.63 2.40
C GLU A 182 0.43 -15.14 2.26
N HIS A 183 -0.18 -14.67 3.34
CA HIS A 183 -1.48 -14.01 3.30
C HIS A 183 -1.44 -12.75 2.40
N PHE A 184 -0.47 -11.87 2.60
CA PHE A 184 -0.34 -10.64 1.79
C PHE A 184 0.04 -10.93 0.34
N ARG A 185 0.87 -11.94 0.08
CA ARG A 185 1.17 -12.38 -1.30
C ARG A 185 -0.11 -12.76 -2.04
N ARG A 186 -0.89 -13.64 -1.44
CA ARG A 186 -2.18 -14.08 -2.01
C ARG A 186 -3.17 -12.92 -2.13
N TYR A 187 -3.21 -12.05 -1.15
CA TYR A 187 -4.07 -10.87 -1.17
C TYR A 187 -3.73 -9.97 -2.37
N ILE A 188 -2.46 -9.63 -2.57
CA ILE A 188 -2.00 -8.78 -3.67
C ILE A 188 -2.31 -9.42 -5.03
N GLU A 189 -2.00 -10.71 -5.19
CA GLU A 189 -2.20 -11.42 -6.45
C GLU A 189 -3.68 -11.57 -6.83
N ASN A 190 -4.54 -11.78 -5.83
CA ASN A 190 -5.97 -12.01 -6.05
C ASN A 190 -6.79 -10.71 -5.98
N ASN A 191 -6.19 -9.57 -5.64
CA ASN A 191 -6.90 -8.31 -5.47
C ASN A 191 -7.71 -7.89 -6.72
N PRO A 192 -7.17 -7.97 -7.97
CA PRO A 192 -7.94 -7.68 -9.17
C PRO A 192 -9.18 -8.56 -9.33
N GLN A 193 -9.04 -9.86 -9.05
CA GLN A 193 -10.15 -10.80 -9.14
C GLN A 193 -11.21 -10.52 -8.06
N LYS A 194 -10.78 -10.23 -6.82
CA LYS A 194 -11.67 -9.83 -5.72
C LYS A 194 -12.46 -8.58 -6.08
N ALA A 195 -11.82 -7.59 -6.72
CA ALA A 195 -12.47 -6.37 -7.21
C ALA A 195 -13.31 -6.58 -8.49
N GLY A 196 -13.41 -7.80 -9.01
CA GLY A 196 -14.18 -8.11 -10.23
C GLY A 196 -13.57 -7.56 -11.52
N LEU A 197 -12.30 -7.17 -11.50
CA LEU A 197 -11.61 -6.59 -12.65
C LEU A 197 -11.21 -7.67 -13.66
N LYS A 198 -11.46 -7.38 -14.95
CA LYS A 198 -11.00 -8.20 -16.07
C LYS A 198 -9.77 -7.59 -16.75
N THR A 199 -9.62 -6.28 -16.69
CA THR A 199 -8.57 -5.48 -17.35
C THR A 199 -8.25 -4.24 -16.53
N GLY A 200 -7.24 -3.46 -16.93
CA GLY A 200 -6.89 -2.19 -16.29
C GLY A 200 -6.10 -2.36 -15.00
N PHE A 201 -5.42 -3.49 -14.85
CA PHE A 201 -4.52 -3.77 -13.71
C PHE A 201 -3.25 -4.49 -14.17
N VAL A 202 -2.23 -4.47 -13.33
CA VAL A 202 -0.97 -5.20 -13.56
C VAL A 202 -0.55 -5.87 -12.27
N VAL A 203 -0.18 -7.16 -12.34
CA VAL A 203 0.40 -7.91 -11.22
C VAL A 203 1.81 -8.33 -11.58
N GLY A 204 2.75 -8.21 -10.64
CA GLY A 204 4.13 -8.63 -10.85
C GLY A 204 4.80 -9.21 -9.61
N ARG A 205 5.91 -9.91 -9.83
CA ARG A 205 6.80 -10.43 -8.79
C ARG A 205 8.23 -10.00 -9.08
N GLY A 206 8.89 -9.35 -8.11
CA GLY A 206 10.22 -8.79 -8.32
C GLY A 206 10.24 -7.90 -9.57
N SER A 207 11.10 -8.20 -10.51
CA SER A 207 11.22 -7.52 -11.81
C SER A 207 10.27 -8.07 -12.89
N GLU A 208 9.56 -9.17 -12.63
CA GLU A 208 8.63 -9.77 -13.60
C GLU A 208 7.24 -9.17 -13.44
N SER A 209 6.58 -8.81 -14.54
CA SER A 209 5.20 -8.34 -14.55
C SER A 209 4.35 -9.17 -15.51
N LYS A 210 3.12 -9.48 -15.08
CA LYS A 210 2.06 -10.01 -15.94
C LYS A 210 1.03 -8.91 -16.12
N SER A 211 1.02 -8.28 -17.28
CA SER A 211 0.02 -7.27 -17.61
C SER A 211 -1.19 -7.92 -18.28
N THR A 212 -2.38 -7.66 -17.77
CA THR A 212 -3.64 -7.93 -18.45
C THR A 212 -4.21 -6.62 -18.95
N HIS A 213 -3.65 -6.11 -20.03
CA HIS A 213 -4.30 -5.07 -20.82
C HIS A 213 -5.28 -5.79 -21.74
N GLY A 214 -6.58 -5.64 -21.51
CA GLY A 214 -7.57 -6.08 -22.47
C GLY A 214 -7.38 -5.30 -23.76
N LEU A 215 -7.41 -6.01 -24.89
CA LEU A 215 -7.57 -5.46 -26.23
C LEU A 215 -8.95 -4.80 -26.35
#